data_3e47c68f7e186091c41cce1fab67634d
#
_entry.id   3e47c68f7e186091c41cce1fab67634d
#
_cell.length_a   1.000
_cell.length_b   1.000
_cell.length_c   1.000
_cell.angle_alpha   90.00
_cell.angle_beta   90.00
_cell.angle_gamma   90.00
#
_symmetry.space_group_name_H-M   'P 1'
#
loop_
_entity.id
_entity.type
_entity.pdbx_description
1 polymer ?
#
loop_
_entity_poly.entity_id
_entity_poly.type
_entity_poly.pdbx_seq_one_letter_code
_entity_poly.pdbx_strand_id
1 'polypeptide(L)'
;MISIKSLFIFIGCSYVLNCSAQKTIDTIATKLGNLAIPIKIYLPKKSIEKSPIYFFIHGGGWNGGTQNEVPPATLSGDVEFLADELGVIYVGLAYRCKGNNATFADAINDLESSVNWFLENGKRFNADTTRIGFGGTSAGSTLSAVLAQKYPKCKIYIGADGMYNLLDHDEKKSPFPNAEARRIYGLETEDKSKLASAFHNLRKNPPVSLLLHGKEDRLCHYTQSINFAKKINDAGGKAKVVLYDRINHTCLSAAYPEVFKQSVIEIANLFLNEFNIKNIKIETIQKALDKRLENQYPLENITESKMIGLWKSTNEDIIFKPDGKGEQKFNNNVKVFDYLFEKGGVKIVVQQQKERLFYLRKNGIVMYELFSDDSEKMYRKLDFRKNKFR
;
A
#
# COMPACT_ATOMS: atom_id res chain seq x y z
N MET A 1 -52.09 -21.94 58.00
CA MET A 1 -51.98 -21.09 56.79
C MET A 1 -50.50 -20.72 56.58
N ILE A 2 -49.81 -21.46 55.78
CA ILE A 2 -48.37 -21.24 55.47
C ILE A 2 -48.28 -20.60 54.08
N SER A 3 -47.79 -19.35 54.05
CA SER A 3 -47.60 -18.59 52.82
C SER A 3 -46.29 -18.97 52.21
N ILE A 4 -46.34 -19.55 51.02
CA ILE A 4 -45.14 -19.85 50.13
C ILE A 4 -44.86 -18.61 49.36
N LYS A 5 -43.72 -17.92 49.64
CA LYS A 5 -43.16 -16.87 48.81
C LYS A 5 -42.31 -17.53 47.75
N SER A 6 -42.75 -17.45 46.50
CA SER A 6 -41.99 -17.88 45.31
C SER A 6 -40.84 -16.91 45.06
N LEU A 7 -39.63 -17.42 45.17
CA LEU A 7 -38.39 -16.72 44.83
C LEU A 7 -38.11 -16.91 43.32
N PHE A 8 -38.38 -15.89 42.51
CA PHE A 8 -37.95 -15.87 41.11
C PHE A 8 -36.47 -15.52 41.05
N ILE A 9 -35.64 -16.51 40.73
CA ILE A 9 -34.22 -16.29 40.40
C ILE A 9 -34.16 -15.87 38.94
N PHE A 10 -33.91 -14.60 38.68
CA PHE A 10 -33.50 -14.10 37.34
C PHE A 10 -32.07 -14.50 37.08
N ILE A 11 -31.85 -15.54 36.28
CA ILE A 11 -30.56 -15.84 35.72
C ILE A 11 -30.38 -14.89 34.53
N GLY A 12 -29.77 -13.74 34.82
CA GLY A 12 -29.31 -12.80 33.79
C GLY A 12 -28.16 -13.42 33.03
N CYS A 13 -28.42 -13.97 31.85
CA CYS A 13 -27.37 -14.33 30.88
C CYS A 13 -26.75 -13.02 30.35
N SER A 14 -25.71 -12.56 31.03
CA SER A 14 -24.87 -11.47 30.50
C SER A 14 -24.12 -11.98 29.30
N TYR A 15 -24.68 -11.81 28.12
CA TYR A 15 -23.89 -11.87 26.89
C TYR A 15 -22.91 -10.71 26.94
N VAL A 16 -21.68 -10.98 27.37
CA VAL A 16 -20.57 -10.09 27.16
C VAL A 16 -20.31 -10.14 25.65
N LEU A 17 -20.86 -9.19 24.92
CA LEU A 17 -20.41 -8.86 23.59
C LEU A 17 -18.96 -8.38 23.73
N ASN A 18 -18.01 -9.31 23.58
CA ASN A 18 -16.61 -8.98 23.36
C ASN A 18 -16.53 -8.28 22.00
N CYS A 19 -16.90 -7.02 21.93
CA CYS A 19 -16.51 -6.13 20.86
C CYS A 19 -15.02 -5.83 21.06
N SER A 20 -14.17 -6.74 20.63
CA SER A 20 -12.73 -6.51 20.63
C SER A 20 -12.45 -5.50 19.55
N ALA A 21 -12.44 -4.22 19.93
CA ALA A 21 -11.96 -3.16 19.07
C ALA A 21 -10.51 -3.48 18.72
N GLN A 22 -10.17 -3.38 17.42
CA GLN A 22 -8.79 -3.51 16.99
C GLN A 22 -7.91 -2.57 17.79
N LYS A 23 -6.82 -3.10 18.35
CA LYS A 23 -5.90 -2.31 19.14
C LYS A 23 -4.76 -1.79 18.27
N THR A 24 -4.81 -0.52 17.97
CA THR A 24 -3.71 0.22 17.36
C THR A 24 -2.93 0.95 18.45
N ILE A 25 -1.60 0.82 18.44
CA ILE A 25 -0.71 1.41 19.44
C ILE A 25 0.30 2.29 18.71
N ASP A 26 0.29 3.58 19.01
CA ASP A 26 1.36 4.50 18.63
C ASP A 26 2.38 4.58 19.77
N THR A 27 3.65 4.42 19.46
CA THR A 27 4.73 4.49 20.46
C THR A 27 6.02 5.00 19.84
N ILE A 28 6.93 5.47 20.68
CA ILE A 28 8.29 5.89 20.29
C ILE A 28 9.23 4.71 20.51
N ALA A 29 9.76 4.17 19.40
CA ALA A 29 10.73 3.08 19.46
C ALA A 29 12.16 3.60 19.72
N THR A 30 12.51 4.75 19.15
CA THR A 30 13.87 5.29 19.22
C THR A 30 13.84 6.79 19.45
N LYS A 31 14.79 7.28 20.27
CA LYS A 31 15.02 8.72 20.46
C LYS A 31 16.46 9.06 20.06
N LEU A 32 16.63 10.08 19.25
CA LEU A 32 17.90 10.61 18.78
C LEU A 32 18.00 12.08 19.21
N GLY A 33 18.51 12.32 20.40
CA GLY A 33 18.44 13.63 21.03
C GLY A 33 16.97 14.04 21.24
N ASN A 34 16.57 15.16 20.67
CA ASN A 34 15.19 15.65 20.73
C ASN A 34 14.26 15.03 19.68
N LEU A 35 14.79 14.26 18.74
CA LEU A 35 13.99 13.62 17.69
C LEU A 35 13.50 12.25 18.14
N ALA A 36 12.19 12.05 18.03
CA ALA A 36 11.55 10.77 18.32
C ALA A 36 11.20 10.06 17.02
N ILE A 37 11.55 8.77 16.91
CA ILE A 37 11.18 7.91 15.78
C ILE A 37 9.98 7.06 16.20
N PRO A 38 8.77 7.38 15.71
CA PRO A 38 7.56 6.66 16.08
C PRO A 38 7.40 5.36 15.28
N ILE A 39 6.68 4.43 15.87
CA ILE A 39 6.14 3.25 15.20
C ILE A 39 4.65 3.13 15.50
N LYS A 40 3.93 2.49 14.59
CA LYS A 40 2.52 2.16 14.76
C LYS A 40 2.31 0.65 14.69
N ILE A 41 1.72 0.10 15.74
CA ILE A 41 1.50 -1.34 15.87
C ILE A 41 0.02 -1.62 15.70
N TYR A 42 -0.32 -2.51 14.78
CA TYR A 42 -1.67 -3.00 14.54
C TYR A 42 -1.75 -4.44 15.05
N LEU A 43 -2.51 -4.66 16.12
CA LEU A 43 -2.69 -5.97 16.70
C LEU A 43 -3.93 -6.63 16.10
N PRO A 44 -3.86 -7.93 15.72
CA PRO A 44 -5.03 -8.65 15.22
C PRO A 44 -6.10 -8.78 16.31
N LYS A 45 -7.38 -8.73 15.92
CA LYS A 45 -8.51 -8.95 16.83
C LYS A 45 -8.52 -10.36 17.43
N LYS A 46 -8.09 -11.33 16.65
CA LYS A 46 -8.01 -12.74 17.02
C LYS A 46 -6.56 -13.18 17.07
N SER A 47 -6.00 -13.29 18.25
CA SER A 47 -4.72 -13.97 18.47
C SER A 47 -5.02 -15.35 19.06
N ILE A 48 -4.79 -16.41 18.28
CA ILE A 48 -4.98 -17.80 18.72
C ILE A 48 -3.67 -18.34 19.29
N GLU A 49 -2.55 -17.93 18.72
CA GLU A 49 -1.18 -18.27 19.09
C GLU A 49 -0.31 -17.00 18.98
N LYS A 50 1.00 -17.14 19.19
CA LYS A 50 1.94 -16.05 18.93
C LYS A 50 1.85 -15.60 17.47
N SER A 51 1.52 -14.32 17.27
CA SER A 51 1.32 -13.75 15.95
C SER A 51 2.63 -13.49 15.21
N PRO A 52 2.75 -13.86 13.93
CA PRO A 52 3.85 -13.41 13.08
C PRO A 52 3.89 -11.89 13.00
N ILE A 53 5.05 -11.35 12.62
CA ILE A 53 5.28 -9.91 12.56
C ILE A 53 5.58 -9.50 11.12
N TYR A 54 4.92 -8.45 10.65
CA TYR A 54 5.24 -7.82 9.37
C TYR A 54 5.57 -6.35 9.58
N PHE A 55 6.83 -5.99 9.32
CA PHE A 55 7.32 -4.62 9.37
C PHE A 55 7.11 -3.97 8.00
N PHE A 56 6.40 -2.85 8.00
CA PHE A 56 6.13 -2.08 6.81
C PHE A 56 6.80 -0.70 6.84
N ILE A 57 7.44 -0.35 5.72
CA ILE A 57 8.20 0.90 5.56
C ILE A 57 7.55 1.72 4.46
N HIS A 58 7.20 2.97 4.81
CA HIS A 58 6.51 3.88 3.90
C HIS A 58 7.40 4.37 2.75
N GLY A 59 6.76 4.76 1.65
CA GLY A 59 7.39 5.41 0.51
C GLY A 59 7.72 6.88 0.73
N GLY A 60 7.56 7.70 -0.33
CA GLY A 60 7.73 9.16 -0.25
C GLY A 60 9.08 9.66 -0.75
N GLY A 61 9.81 8.87 -1.57
CA GLY A 61 11.06 9.29 -2.21
C GLY A 61 12.14 9.73 -1.23
N TRP A 62 12.12 9.22 0.01
CA TRP A 62 12.97 9.61 1.14
C TRP A 62 12.85 11.10 1.53
N ASN A 63 11.85 11.81 0.99
CA ASN A 63 11.59 13.22 1.31
C ASN A 63 10.68 13.40 2.53
N GLY A 64 9.76 12.47 2.74
CA GLY A 64 8.76 12.48 3.80
C GLY A 64 8.02 11.16 3.87
N GLY A 65 7.03 11.11 4.73
CA GLY A 65 6.20 9.94 5.01
C GLY A 65 6.09 9.69 6.52
N THR A 66 5.19 8.79 6.91
CA THR A 66 4.96 8.48 8.33
C THR A 66 4.67 7.00 8.55
N GLN A 67 4.82 6.53 9.77
CA GLN A 67 4.44 5.17 10.21
C GLN A 67 2.95 4.85 9.98
N ASN A 68 2.13 5.83 9.66
CA ASN A 68 0.71 5.66 9.37
C ASN A 68 0.43 5.24 7.92
N GLU A 69 1.42 5.40 7.04
CA GLU A 69 1.32 5.06 5.62
C GLU A 69 1.62 3.58 5.40
N VAL A 70 0.85 2.72 6.02
CA VAL A 70 0.96 1.28 5.86
C VAL A 70 -0.04 0.84 4.79
N PRO A 71 0.40 0.40 3.60
CA PRO A 71 -0.52 -0.12 2.61
C PRO A 71 -1.16 -1.44 3.06
N PRO A 72 -2.34 -1.61 2.63
CA PRO A 72 -3.06 -0.77 1.66
C PRO A 72 -3.71 0.45 2.31
N ALA A 73 -2.93 1.44 2.71
CA ALA A 73 -3.35 2.61 3.49
C ALA A 73 -4.30 3.57 2.77
N THR A 74 -4.47 3.42 1.47
CA THR A 74 -5.39 4.25 0.69
C THR A 74 -6.85 3.82 0.83
N LEU A 75 -7.09 2.62 1.36
CA LEU A 75 -8.38 2.19 1.87
C LEU A 75 -8.27 2.17 3.39
N SER A 76 -8.83 3.16 4.05
CA SER A 76 -8.82 3.22 5.51
C SER A 76 -9.25 1.88 6.12
N GLY A 77 -8.35 1.24 6.87
CA GLY A 77 -8.59 -0.01 7.55
C GLY A 77 -8.15 -1.30 6.85
N ASP A 78 -7.38 -1.29 5.76
CA ASP A 78 -7.00 -2.53 5.07
C ASP A 78 -5.79 -3.23 5.68
N VAL A 79 -4.91 -2.51 6.33
CA VAL A 79 -3.91 -3.09 7.23
C VAL A 79 -4.60 -3.90 8.31
N GLU A 80 -5.65 -3.32 8.85
CA GLU A 80 -6.50 -3.95 9.84
C GLU A 80 -7.16 -5.20 9.29
N PHE A 81 -7.61 -5.17 8.05
CA PHE A 81 -8.19 -6.32 7.40
C PHE A 81 -7.21 -7.49 7.34
N LEU A 82 -6.01 -7.29 6.81
CA LEU A 82 -5.01 -8.38 6.72
C LEU A 82 -4.50 -8.79 8.10
N ALA A 83 -4.30 -7.86 9.03
CA ALA A 83 -3.94 -8.16 10.41
C ALA A 83 -5.01 -9.06 11.07
N ASP A 84 -6.29 -8.69 10.95
CA ASP A 84 -7.40 -9.43 11.56
C ASP A 84 -7.64 -10.78 10.91
N GLU A 85 -7.66 -10.83 9.59
CA GLU A 85 -7.97 -12.07 8.85
C GLU A 85 -6.84 -13.10 8.94
N LEU A 86 -5.58 -12.65 9.00
CA LEU A 86 -4.41 -13.53 9.02
C LEU A 86 -3.78 -13.72 10.40
N GLY A 87 -4.21 -12.94 11.41
CA GLY A 87 -3.62 -12.98 12.74
C GLY A 87 -2.17 -12.46 12.78
N VAL A 88 -1.79 -11.58 11.86
CA VAL A 88 -0.44 -11.01 11.73
C VAL A 88 -0.36 -9.66 12.42
N ILE A 89 0.68 -9.42 13.20
CA ILE A 89 0.96 -8.09 13.74
C ILE A 89 1.62 -7.27 12.63
N TYR A 90 1.00 -6.14 12.27
CA TYR A 90 1.60 -5.16 11.38
C TYR A 90 2.27 -4.05 12.18
N VAL A 91 3.48 -3.69 11.77
CA VAL A 91 4.24 -2.62 12.41
C VAL A 91 4.68 -1.62 11.35
N GLY A 92 4.01 -0.47 11.31
CA GLY A 92 4.40 0.66 10.47
C GLY A 92 5.60 1.38 11.09
N LEU A 93 6.66 1.54 10.31
CA LEU A 93 7.91 2.14 10.73
C LEU A 93 8.10 3.51 10.10
N ALA A 94 8.48 4.51 10.92
CA ALA A 94 9.00 5.78 10.45
C ALA A 94 10.54 5.77 10.44
N TYR A 95 11.11 6.67 9.68
CA TYR A 95 12.54 6.90 9.57
C TYR A 95 12.80 8.38 9.25
N ARG A 96 14.01 8.86 9.55
CA ARG A 96 14.40 10.22 9.16
C ARG A 96 14.50 10.35 7.64
N CYS A 97 13.95 11.44 7.13
CA CYS A 97 13.91 11.80 5.73
C CYS A 97 14.78 13.04 5.43
N LYS A 98 14.80 13.49 4.19
CA LYS A 98 15.52 14.71 3.75
C LYS A 98 15.26 15.93 4.66
N GLY A 99 14.01 16.11 5.12
CA GLY A 99 13.65 17.20 6.03
C GLY A 99 14.41 17.20 7.35
N ASN A 100 15.01 16.06 7.71
CA ASN A 100 15.88 15.89 8.89
C ASN A 100 17.36 15.91 8.52
N ASN A 101 17.74 16.26 7.30
CA ASN A 101 19.10 16.14 6.75
C ASN A 101 19.69 14.72 6.87
N ALA A 102 18.85 13.70 6.81
CA ALA A 102 19.25 12.32 6.99
C ALA A 102 19.64 11.68 5.66
N THR A 103 20.66 10.80 5.74
CA THR A 103 21.12 9.97 4.64
C THR A 103 20.35 8.64 4.57
N PHE A 104 20.58 7.85 3.52
CA PHE A 104 20.06 6.48 3.43
C PHE A 104 20.54 5.61 4.60
N ALA A 105 21.80 5.76 5.00
CA ALA A 105 22.37 5.04 6.15
C ALA A 105 21.68 5.43 7.47
N ASP A 106 21.36 6.71 7.65
CA ASP A 106 20.61 7.17 8.82
C ASP A 106 19.22 6.54 8.86
N ALA A 107 18.51 6.50 7.73
CA ALA A 107 17.20 5.86 7.63
C ALA A 107 17.28 4.35 7.97
N ILE A 108 18.29 3.63 7.48
CA ILE A 108 18.50 2.22 7.83
C ILE A 108 18.75 2.06 9.34
N ASN A 109 19.57 2.90 9.96
CA ASN A 109 19.86 2.84 11.39
C ASN A 109 18.61 3.10 12.24
N ASP A 110 17.77 4.05 11.84
CA ASP A 110 16.49 4.34 12.51
C ASP A 110 15.56 3.14 12.47
N LEU A 111 15.45 2.52 11.30
CA LEU A 111 14.60 1.36 11.07
C LEU A 111 15.12 0.14 11.84
N GLU A 112 16.42 -0.12 11.84
CA GLU A 112 17.04 -1.19 12.65
C GLU A 112 16.76 -0.99 14.14
N SER A 113 16.93 0.23 14.64
CA SER A 113 16.64 0.56 16.03
C SER A 113 15.18 0.28 16.40
N SER A 114 14.24 0.67 15.51
CA SER A 114 12.82 0.45 15.71
C SER A 114 12.42 -1.02 15.64
N VAL A 115 12.98 -1.77 14.71
CA VAL A 115 12.79 -3.22 14.60
C VAL A 115 13.32 -3.94 15.85
N ASN A 116 14.53 -3.63 16.27
CA ASN A 116 15.15 -4.24 17.45
C ASN A 116 14.34 -3.94 18.71
N TRP A 117 13.92 -2.69 18.89
CA TRP A 117 13.04 -2.31 20.00
C TRP A 117 11.75 -3.18 20.01
N PHE A 118 11.10 -3.33 18.84
CA PHE A 118 9.90 -4.16 18.76
C PHE A 118 10.18 -5.63 19.08
N LEU A 119 11.25 -6.19 18.55
CA LEU A 119 11.61 -7.60 18.78
C LEU A 119 11.95 -7.88 20.27
N GLU A 120 12.61 -6.95 20.95
CA GLU A 120 12.88 -7.02 22.39
C GLU A 120 11.60 -6.94 23.23
N ASN A 121 10.64 -6.14 22.80
CA ASN A 121 9.35 -5.96 23.47
C ASN A 121 8.23 -6.91 22.94
N GLY A 122 8.54 -7.80 22.02
CA GLY A 122 7.56 -8.63 21.31
C GLY A 122 6.63 -9.45 22.20
N LYS A 123 7.10 -9.91 23.37
CA LYS A 123 6.30 -10.62 24.35
C LYS A 123 5.08 -9.81 24.82
N ARG A 124 5.19 -8.50 24.92
CA ARG A 124 4.09 -7.59 25.35
C ARG A 124 2.92 -7.57 24.35
N PHE A 125 3.22 -7.96 23.12
CA PHE A 125 2.28 -7.95 21.98
C PHE A 125 1.87 -9.35 21.55
N ASN A 126 2.25 -10.39 22.29
CA ASN A 126 2.06 -11.79 21.90
C ASN A 126 2.66 -12.12 20.51
N ALA A 127 3.82 -11.53 20.21
CA ALA A 127 4.49 -11.65 18.93
C ALA A 127 5.40 -12.88 18.86
N ASP A 128 5.44 -13.53 17.69
CA ASP A 128 6.43 -14.55 17.36
C ASP A 128 7.63 -13.90 16.65
N THR A 129 8.67 -13.62 17.41
CA THR A 129 9.90 -13.01 16.91
C THR A 129 10.75 -13.93 16.04
N THR A 130 10.29 -15.17 15.75
CA THR A 130 10.94 -16.09 14.82
C THR A 130 10.29 -16.10 13.44
N ARG A 131 9.08 -15.53 13.32
CA ARG A 131 8.32 -15.39 12.09
C ARG A 131 8.17 -13.91 11.75
N ILE A 132 9.18 -13.33 11.11
CA ILE A 132 9.19 -11.91 10.74
C ILE A 132 9.24 -11.74 9.23
N GLY A 133 8.62 -10.68 8.74
CA GLY A 133 8.65 -10.24 7.36
C GLY A 133 8.89 -8.75 7.26
N PHE A 134 9.40 -8.33 6.12
CA PHE A 134 9.59 -6.93 5.78
C PHE A 134 8.90 -6.59 4.46
N GLY A 135 8.46 -5.36 4.34
CA GLY A 135 8.02 -4.82 3.08
C GLY A 135 7.86 -3.32 3.09
N GLY A 136 7.53 -2.81 1.93
CA GLY A 136 7.36 -1.38 1.73
C GLY A 136 6.96 -1.04 0.30
N THR A 137 6.71 0.24 0.07
CA THR A 137 6.41 0.80 -1.25
C THR A 137 7.47 1.81 -1.64
N SER A 138 7.82 1.88 -2.95
CA SER A 138 8.72 2.90 -3.48
C SER A 138 10.04 2.97 -2.69
N ALA A 139 10.41 4.12 -2.15
CA ALA A 139 11.57 4.32 -1.28
C ALA A 139 11.59 3.34 -0.09
N GLY A 140 10.43 3.05 0.51
CA GLY A 140 10.29 2.08 1.59
C GLY A 140 10.54 0.63 1.14
N SER A 141 10.19 0.30 -0.10
CA SER A 141 10.52 -0.99 -0.71
C SER A 141 12.04 -1.17 -0.83
N THR A 142 12.77 -0.13 -1.24
CA THR A 142 14.23 -0.14 -1.29
C THR A 142 14.86 -0.35 0.09
N LEU A 143 14.42 0.40 1.10
CA LEU A 143 14.91 0.29 2.48
C LEU A 143 14.60 -1.07 3.09
N SER A 144 13.35 -1.54 2.95
CA SER A 144 12.92 -2.83 3.50
C SER A 144 13.62 -4.02 2.83
N ALA A 145 13.99 -3.91 1.54
CA ALA A 145 14.78 -4.93 0.86
C ALA A 145 16.16 -5.10 1.50
N VAL A 146 16.82 -4.00 1.85
CA VAL A 146 18.12 -4.03 2.56
C VAL A 146 17.95 -4.63 3.94
N LEU A 147 16.93 -4.20 4.71
CA LEU A 147 16.68 -4.76 6.05
C LEU A 147 16.37 -6.26 5.99
N ALA A 148 15.57 -6.72 5.03
CA ALA A 148 15.24 -8.12 4.87
C ALA A 148 16.49 -9.02 4.70
N GLN A 149 17.59 -8.48 4.14
CA GLN A 149 18.86 -9.20 4.04
C GLN A 149 19.65 -9.19 5.36
N LYS A 150 19.45 -8.19 6.21
CA LYS A 150 20.18 -8.06 7.49
C LYS A 150 19.61 -8.93 8.61
N TYR A 151 18.33 -9.33 8.55
CA TYR A 151 17.67 -10.12 9.59
C TYR A 151 17.58 -11.60 9.21
N PRO A 152 18.38 -12.51 9.80
CA PRO A 152 18.37 -13.93 9.44
C PRO A 152 17.03 -14.64 9.64
N LYS A 153 16.22 -14.16 10.59
CA LYS A 153 14.88 -14.70 10.87
C LYS A 153 13.79 -14.19 9.91
N CYS A 154 14.13 -13.28 9.00
CA CYS A 154 13.21 -12.81 8.00
C CYS A 154 12.81 -13.95 7.06
N LYS A 155 11.50 -14.27 7.03
CA LYS A 155 10.92 -15.34 6.21
C LYS A 155 10.46 -14.81 4.87
N ILE A 156 9.89 -13.61 4.84
CA ILE A 156 9.27 -13.01 3.67
C ILE A 156 9.74 -11.58 3.44
N TYR A 157 9.79 -11.21 2.18
CA TYR A 157 9.96 -9.83 1.73
C TYR A 157 8.87 -9.50 0.70
N ILE A 158 8.21 -8.34 0.84
CA ILE A 158 7.22 -7.84 -0.11
C ILE A 158 7.61 -6.44 -0.53
N GLY A 159 7.98 -6.29 -1.78
CA GLY A 159 8.36 -5.00 -2.36
C GLY A 159 7.36 -4.54 -3.41
N ALA A 160 6.85 -3.32 -3.28
CA ALA A 160 6.01 -2.70 -4.28
C ALA A 160 6.71 -1.48 -4.88
N ASP A 161 6.82 -1.44 -6.22
CA ASP A 161 7.36 -0.32 -6.99
C ASP A 161 8.73 0.18 -6.49
N GLY A 162 9.64 -0.77 -6.12
CA GLY A 162 10.92 -0.47 -5.51
C GLY A 162 12.10 -0.48 -6.45
N MET A 163 13.20 0.14 -6.00
CA MET A 163 14.53 0.03 -6.60
C MET A 163 15.41 -0.88 -5.76
N TYR A 164 16.04 -1.87 -6.37
CA TYR A 164 16.83 -2.88 -5.69
C TYR A 164 18.31 -2.84 -6.05
N ASN A 165 18.63 -2.23 -7.19
CA ASN A 165 19.99 -1.96 -7.66
C ASN A 165 20.13 -0.47 -8.02
N LEU A 166 20.70 0.31 -7.12
CA LEU A 166 20.89 1.75 -7.30
C LEU A 166 22.03 2.09 -8.28
N LEU A 167 22.77 1.10 -8.77
CA LEU A 167 23.76 1.27 -9.85
C LEU A 167 23.14 1.06 -11.24
N ASP A 168 22.04 0.30 -11.33
CA ASP A 168 21.28 0.07 -12.56
C ASP A 168 20.25 1.20 -12.71
N HIS A 169 20.77 2.42 -12.91
CA HIS A 169 19.97 3.62 -13.08
C HIS A 169 20.06 4.12 -14.51
N ASP A 170 18.93 4.13 -15.19
CA ASP A 170 18.76 4.70 -16.52
C ASP A 170 17.82 5.92 -16.40
N GLU A 171 18.38 7.12 -16.45
CA GLU A 171 17.62 8.37 -16.35
C GLU A 171 16.52 8.53 -17.41
N LYS A 172 16.66 7.84 -18.54
CA LYS A 172 15.62 7.83 -19.60
C LYS A 172 14.41 6.97 -19.21
N LYS A 173 14.63 5.96 -18.37
CA LYS A 173 13.59 5.05 -17.89
C LYS A 173 13.07 5.44 -16.50
N SER A 174 13.97 5.91 -15.63
CA SER A 174 13.65 6.25 -14.24
C SER A 174 14.40 7.53 -13.86
N PRO A 175 13.72 8.67 -13.72
CA PRO A 175 14.38 9.94 -13.38
C PRO A 175 14.89 9.99 -11.95
N PHE A 176 14.49 9.06 -11.11
CA PHE A 176 14.83 9.03 -9.68
C PHE A 176 15.64 7.76 -9.32
N PRO A 177 16.66 7.84 -8.42
CA PRO A 177 17.23 9.06 -7.87
C PRO A 177 18.17 9.76 -8.88
N ASN A 178 17.92 11.02 -9.14
CA ASN A 178 18.83 11.84 -9.95
C ASN A 178 20.12 12.17 -9.17
N ALA A 179 21.08 12.84 -9.79
CA ALA A 179 22.37 13.17 -9.17
C ALA A 179 22.23 13.99 -7.87
N GLU A 180 21.28 14.92 -7.81
CA GLU A 180 20.98 15.71 -6.61
C GLU A 180 20.43 14.84 -5.49
N ALA A 181 19.45 13.99 -5.78
CA ALA A 181 18.89 13.06 -4.82
C ALA A 181 19.96 12.12 -4.28
N ARG A 182 20.84 11.57 -5.14
CA ARG A 182 21.98 10.73 -4.71
C ARG A 182 22.89 11.47 -3.73
N ARG A 183 23.22 12.73 -4.03
CA ARG A 183 24.05 13.55 -3.14
C ARG A 183 23.38 13.78 -1.78
N ILE A 184 22.10 14.13 -1.79
CA ILE A 184 21.32 14.40 -0.56
C ILE A 184 21.24 13.16 0.32
N TYR A 185 21.01 11.97 -0.29
CA TYR A 185 20.87 10.72 0.46
C TYR A 185 22.20 10.00 0.73
N GLY A 186 23.33 10.63 0.41
CA GLY A 186 24.64 10.04 0.63
C GLY A 186 24.90 8.80 -0.24
N LEU A 187 24.43 8.80 -1.48
CA LEU A 187 24.53 7.69 -2.45
C LEU A 187 25.39 8.07 -3.68
N GLU A 188 26.22 9.10 -3.54
CA GLU A 188 26.98 9.68 -4.65
C GLU A 188 28.14 8.81 -5.13
N THR A 189 28.63 7.88 -4.32
CA THR A 189 29.70 6.96 -4.73
C THR A 189 29.14 5.58 -5.07
N GLU A 190 29.87 4.84 -5.92
CA GLU A 190 29.51 3.46 -6.27
C GLU A 190 29.39 2.56 -5.05
N ASP A 191 30.33 2.64 -4.11
CA ASP A 191 30.34 1.82 -2.91
C ASP A 191 29.13 2.12 -2.00
N LYS A 192 28.77 3.40 -1.82
CA LYS A 192 27.58 3.77 -1.06
C LYS A 192 26.29 3.28 -1.73
N SER A 193 26.22 3.41 -3.06
CA SER A 193 25.09 2.88 -3.83
C SER A 193 25.02 1.35 -3.79
N LYS A 194 26.16 0.64 -3.79
CA LYS A 194 26.20 -0.81 -3.58
C LYS A 194 25.68 -1.20 -2.19
N LEU A 195 26.15 -0.52 -1.14
CA LEU A 195 25.70 -0.77 0.23
C LEU A 195 24.18 -0.54 0.40
N ALA A 196 23.63 0.43 -0.31
CA ALA A 196 22.20 0.75 -0.30
C ALA A 196 21.35 -0.17 -1.20
N SER A 197 21.95 -1.09 -1.93
CA SER A 197 21.28 -1.96 -2.91
C SER A 197 21.16 -3.40 -2.39
N ALA A 198 19.95 -3.88 -2.14
CA ALA A 198 19.72 -5.27 -1.76
C ALA A 198 20.23 -6.26 -2.82
N PHE A 199 20.24 -5.86 -4.08
CA PHE A 199 20.78 -6.62 -5.21
C PHE A 199 22.25 -7.02 -5.01
N HIS A 200 23.08 -6.13 -4.44
CA HIS A 200 24.49 -6.37 -4.17
C HIS A 200 24.76 -7.02 -2.81
N ASN A 201 23.80 -6.91 -1.89
CA ASN A 201 23.91 -7.38 -0.52
C ASN A 201 23.01 -8.58 -0.23
N LEU A 202 22.73 -9.40 -1.25
CA LEU A 202 21.89 -10.57 -1.09
C LEU A 202 22.56 -11.58 -0.16
N ARG A 203 21.88 -11.93 0.94
CA ARG A 203 22.38 -12.93 1.88
C ARG A 203 22.28 -14.35 1.33
N LYS A 204 23.03 -15.28 1.88
CA LYS A 204 22.78 -16.70 1.70
C LYS A 204 21.41 -17.04 2.30
N ASN A 205 20.58 -17.79 1.57
CA ASN A 205 19.19 -18.09 1.93
C ASN A 205 18.35 -16.80 2.12
N PRO A 206 18.12 -16.04 1.05
CA PRO A 206 17.30 -14.84 1.13
C PRO A 206 15.84 -15.18 1.48
N PRO A 207 15.07 -14.21 2.03
CA PRO A 207 13.65 -14.44 2.31
C PRO A 207 12.87 -14.71 1.02
N VAL A 208 11.79 -15.49 1.13
CA VAL A 208 10.86 -15.67 0.01
C VAL A 208 10.28 -14.31 -0.34
N SER A 209 10.39 -13.92 -1.60
CA SER A 209 10.13 -12.54 -2.02
C SER A 209 8.96 -12.45 -3.00
N LEU A 210 8.07 -11.49 -2.76
CA LEU A 210 7.01 -11.08 -3.67
C LEU A 210 7.26 -9.65 -4.12
N LEU A 211 7.41 -9.45 -5.42
CA LEU A 211 7.68 -8.15 -6.01
C LEU A 211 6.50 -7.75 -6.89
N LEU A 212 5.83 -6.66 -6.52
CA LEU A 212 4.66 -6.12 -7.19
C LEU A 212 5.08 -4.84 -7.92
N HIS A 213 4.74 -4.69 -9.21
CA HIS A 213 5.21 -3.53 -9.97
C HIS A 213 4.29 -3.18 -11.14
N GLY A 214 4.03 -1.88 -11.28
CA GLY A 214 3.34 -1.35 -12.45
C GLY A 214 4.26 -1.28 -13.68
N LYS A 215 3.79 -1.74 -14.85
CA LYS A 215 4.60 -1.71 -16.09
C LYS A 215 4.79 -0.30 -16.66
N GLU A 216 3.94 0.66 -16.28
CA GLU A 216 4.06 2.06 -16.69
C GLU A 216 4.74 2.94 -15.63
N ASP A 217 5.34 2.31 -14.61
CA ASP A 217 6.11 3.02 -13.60
C ASP A 217 7.31 3.74 -14.22
N ARG A 218 7.32 5.07 -14.11
CA ARG A 218 8.37 5.94 -14.61
C ARG A 218 9.30 6.46 -13.53
N LEU A 219 8.94 6.28 -12.26
CA LEU A 219 9.80 6.66 -11.14
C LEU A 219 10.80 5.55 -10.83
N CYS A 220 10.30 4.32 -10.72
CA CYS A 220 11.11 3.12 -10.52
C CYS A 220 10.80 2.12 -11.63
N HIS A 221 11.66 1.97 -12.63
CA HIS A 221 11.34 1.10 -13.76
C HIS A 221 11.17 -0.36 -13.32
N TYR A 222 10.12 -1.03 -13.79
CA TYR A 222 9.73 -2.38 -13.36
C TYR A 222 10.81 -3.46 -13.59
N THR A 223 11.80 -3.21 -14.46
CA THR A 223 12.95 -4.10 -14.63
C THR A 223 13.77 -4.28 -13.36
N GLN A 224 13.71 -3.33 -12.42
CA GLN A 224 14.31 -3.46 -11.10
C GLN A 224 13.76 -4.70 -10.37
N SER A 225 12.44 -4.89 -10.38
CA SER A 225 11.80 -6.07 -9.79
C SER A 225 12.17 -7.36 -10.54
N ILE A 226 12.19 -7.34 -11.86
CA ILE A 226 12.57 -8.50 -12.67
C ILE A 226 14.01 -8.92 -12.37
N ASN A 227 14.95 -7.98 -12.40
CA ASN A 227 16.37 -8.24 -12.21
C ASN A 227 16.65 -8.73 -10.77
N PHE A 228 15.99 -8.14 -9.78
CA PHE A 228 16.16 -8.55 -8.39
C PHE A 228 15.57 -9.94 -8.13
N ALA A 229 14.39 -10.26 -8.65
CA ALA A 229 13.83 -11.60 -8.57
C ALA A 229 14.73 -12.64 -9.21
N LYS A 230 15.27 -12.34 -10.42
CA LYS A 230 16.22 -13.21 -11.08
C LYS A 230 17.45 -13.44 -10.20
N LYS A 231 18.02 -12.39 -9.60
CA LYS A 231 19.17 -12.48 -8.71
C LYS A 231 18.91 -13.36 -7.50
N ILE A 232 17.72 -13.25 -6.89
CA ILE A 232 17.30 -14.10 -5.76
C ILE A 232 17.19 -15.56 -6.21
N ASN A 233 16.53 -15.82 -7.34
CA ASN A 233 16.33 -17.19 -7.84
C ASN A 233 17.65 -17.83 -8.28
N ASP A 234 18.55 -17.10 -8.93
CA ASP A 234 19.88 -17.59 -9.31
C ASP A 234 20.74 -17.95 -8.08
N ALA A 235 20.50 -17.28 -6.94
CA ALA A 235 21.14 -17.58 -5.66
C ALA A 235 20.46 -18.74 -4.88
N GLY A 236 19.52 -19.46 -5.50
CA GLY A 236 18.79 -20.56 -4.88
C GLY A 236 17.65 -20.15 -3.95
N GLY A 237 17.29 -18.85 -3.91
CA GLY A 237 16.13 -18.34 -3.20
C GLY A 237 14.83 -18.53 -3.99
N LYS A 238 13.75 -17.90 -3.52
CA LYS A 238 12.44 -17.93 -4.17
C LYS A 238 11.92 -16.49 -4.30
N ALA A 239 11.71 -16.03 -5.52
CA ALA A 239 11.10 -14.73 -5.78
C ALA A 239 10.06 -14.83 -6.90
N LYS A 240 8.89 -14.23 -6.65
CA LYS A 240 7.80 -14.06 -7.62
C LYS A 240 7.69 -12.59 -7.96
N VAL A 241 7.55 -12.27 -9.25
CA VAL A 241 7.22 -10.93 -9.73
C VAL A 241 5.79 -10.96 -10.26
N VAL A 242 4.99 -9.99 -9.86
CA VAL A 242 3.67 -9.71 -10.44
C VAL A 242 3.72 -8.33 -11.08
N LEU A 243 3.55 -8.30 -12.39
CA LEU A 243 3.55 -7.06 -13.17
C LEU A 243 2.12 -6.70 -13.57
N TYR A 244 1.76 -5.45 -13.39
CA TYR A 244 0.43 -4.93 -13.70
C TYR A 244 0.50 -4.04 -14.94
N ASP A 245 -0.25 -4.44 -15.98
CA ASP A 245 -0.38 -3.64 -17.19
C ASP A 245 -1.10 -2.33 -16.91
N ARG A 246 -0.68 -1.25 -17.55
CA ARG A 246 -1.27 0.10 -17.44
C ARG A 246 -1.27 0.69 -16.03
N ILE A 247 -0.49 0.15 -15.13
CA ILE A 247 -0.30 0.66 -13.78
C ILE A 247 1.05 1.38 -13.71
N ASN A 248 1.01 2.56 -13.15
CA ASN A 248 2.17 3.38 -12.85
C ASN A 248 2.76 3.03 -11.47
N HIS A 249 3.36 4.01 -10.78
CA HIS A 249 4.02 3.87 -9.47
C HIS A 249 3.03 3.70 -8.29
N THR A 250 1.90 3.01 -8.48
CA THR A 250 0.83 2.89 -7.48
C THR A 250 0.16 1.52 -7.47
N CYS A 251 0.94 0.44 -7.64
CA CYS A 251 0.36 -0.90 -7.76
C CYS A 251 -0.42 -1.38 -6.53
N LEU A 252 -0.22 -0.78 -5.35
CA LEU A 252 -1.02 -1.03 -4.15
C LEU A 252 -2.11 0.03 -3.91
N SER A 253 -2.44 0.83 -4.91
CA SER A 253 -3.49 1.83 -4.78
C SER A 253 -4.88 1.22 -4.97
N ALA A 254 -5.78 1.54 -4.06
CA ALA A 254 -7.20 1.23 -4.19
C ALA A 254 -7.91 1.97 -5.34
N ALA A 255 -7.23 2.91 -5.98
CA ALA A 255 -7.72 3.53 -7.20
C ALA A 255 -7.87 2.52 -8.35
N TYR A 256 -7.17 1.38 -8.26
CA TYR A 256 -7.25 0.24 -9.18
C TYR A 256 -7.80 -0.99 -8.45
N PRO A 257 -9.11 -1.13 -8.22
CA PRO A 257 -9.69 -2.16 -7.34
C PRO A 257 -9.28 -3.59 -7.69
N GLU A 258 -9.22 -3.93 -8.98
CA GLU A 258 -8.85 -5.28 -9.42
C GLU A 258 -7.36 -5.58 -9.15
N VAL A 259 -6.48 -4.63 -9.43
CA VAL A 259 -5.04 -4.74 -9.14
C VAL A 259 -4.82 -4.82 -7.64
N PHE A 260 -5.50 -3.96 -6.88
CA PHE A 260 -5.48 -3.97 -5.44
C PHE A 260 -5.92 -5.32 -4.88
N LYS A 261 -7.07 -5.85 -5.33
CA LYS A 261 -7.58 -7.16 -4.94
C LYS A 261 -6.56 -8.27 -5.23
N GLN A 262 -6.00 -8.29 -6.43
CA GLN A 262 -4.98 -9.25 -6.82
C GLN A 262 -3.75 -9.13 -5.92
N SER A 263 -3.25 -7.92 -5.66
CA SER A 263 -2.10 -7.68 -4.79
C SER A 263 -2.34 -8.19 -3.37
N VAL A 264 -3.51 -7.90 -2.78
CA VAL A 264 -3.87 -8.35 -1.43
C VAL A 264 -3.93 -9.88 -1.35
N ILE A 265 -4.47 -10.55 -2.38
CA ILE A 265 -4.52 -12.01 -2.42
C ILE A 265 -3.12 -12.62 -2.56
N GLU A 266 -2.24 -12.05 -3.37
CA GLU A 266 -0.84 -12.49 -3.47
C GLU A 266 -0.10 -12.34 -2.15
N ILE A 267 -0.29 -11.21 -1.45
CA ILE A 267 0.27 -10.98 -0.11
C ILE A 267 -0.28 -11.99 0.90
N ALA A 268 -1.59 -12.22 0.90
CA ALA A 268 -2.22 -13.19 1.80
C ALA A 268 -1.71 -14.61 1.58
N ASN A 269 -1.57 -15.04 0.31
CA ASN A 269 -1.00 -16.34 -0.01
C ASN A 269 0.43 -16.51 0.51
N LEU A 270 1.26 -15.47 0.35
CA LEU A 270 2.63 -15.50 0.86
C LEU A 270 2.65 -15.65 2.40
N PHE A 271 1.80 -14.88 3.11
CA PHE A 271 1.69 -14.97 4.57
C PHE A 271 1.22 -16.35 5.03
N LEU A 272 0.18 -16.90 4.41
CA LEU A 272 -0.35 -18.21 4.75
C LEU A 272 0.73 -19.29 4.64
N ASN A 273 1.49 -19.26 3.56
CA ASN A 273 2.50 -20.28 3.27
C ASN A 273 3.74 -20.11 4.16
N GLU A 274 4.36 -18.95 4.15
CA GLU A 274 5.69 -18.75 4.74
C GLU A 274 5.64 -18.51 6.26
N PHE A 275 4.54 -17.98 6.77
CA PHE A 275 4.28 -17.90 8.20
C PHE A 275 3.59 -19.14 8.76
N ASN A 276 3.30 -20.14 7.89
CA ASN A 276 2.66 -21.42 8.25
C ASN A 276 1.33 -21.21 9.01
N ILE A 277 0.45 -20.37 8.45
CA ILE A 277 -0.88 -20.08 9.00
C ILE A 277 -1.86 -21.12 8.47
N LYS A 278 -2.13 -22.19 9.25
CA LYS A 278 -2.83 -23.40 8.75
C LYS A 278 -4.35 -23.33 8.80
N ASN A 279 -4.92 -22.51 9.67
CA ASN A 279 -6.36 -22.54 9.97
C ASN A 279 -7.20 -21.57 9.13
N ILE A 280 -6.58 -20.93 8.13
CA ILE A 280 -7.22 -19.92 7.28
C ILE A 280 -7.05 -20.35 5.82
N LYS A 281 -8.18 -20.37 5.09
CA LYS A 281 -8.21 -20.66 3.66
C LYS A 281 -8.24 -19.37 2.86
N ILE A 282 -7.54 -19.34 1.73
CA ILE A 282 -7.47 -18.15 0.86
C ILE A 282 -8.84 -17.73 0.34
N GLU A 283 -9.75 -18.68 0.11
CA GLU A 283 -11.10 -18.39 -0.34
C GLU A 283 -11.91 -17.59 0.71
N THR A 284 -11.60 -17.78 1.99
CA THR A 284 -12.20 -17.00 3.07
C THR A 284 -11.73 -15.54 2.99
N ILE A 285 -10.43 -15.34 2.76
CA ILE A 285 -9.85 -14.00 2.59
C ILE A 285 -10.44 -13.33 1.34
N GLN A 286 -10.55 -14.05 0.22
CA GLN A 286 -11.15 -13.53 -1.01
C GLN A 286 -12.59 -13.05 -0.78
N LYS A 287 -13.43 -13.87 -0.15
CA LYS A 287 -14.83 -13.51 0.14
C LYS A 287 -14.93 -12.30 1.07
N ALA A 288 -14.09 -12.25 2.10
CA ALA A 288 -14.06 -11.12 3.02
C ALA A 288 -13.62 -9.83 2.33
N LEU A 289 -12.62 -9.92 1.44
CA LEU A 289 -12.14 -8.79 0.63
C LEU A 289 -13.20 -8.30 -0.36
N ASP A 290 -13.88 -9.23 -1.06
CA ASP A 290 -14.96 -8.89 -1.99
C ASP A 290 -16.08 -8.13 -1.28
N LYS A 291 -16.56 -8.65 -0.15
CA LYS A 291 -17.56 -7.99 0.67
C LYS A 291 -17.13 -6.59 1.12
N ARG A 292 -15.85 -6.43 1.48
CA ARG A 292 -15.30 -5.16 1.88
C ARG A 292 -15.25 -4.16 0.73
N LEU A 293 -14.75 -4.58 -0.44
CA LEU A 293 -14.70 -3.74 -1.63
C LEU A 293 -16.12 -3.34 -2.09
N GLU A 294 -17.07 -4.25 -2.04
CA GLU A 294 -18.50 -3.94 -2.30
C GLU A 294 -19.04 -2.88 -1.34
N ASN A 295 -18.74 -2.97 -0.06
CA ASN A 295 -19.20 -2.00 0.93
C ASN A 295 -18.52 -0.62 0.78
N GLN A 296 -17.23 -0.58 0.45
CA GLN A 296 -16.46 0.67 0.29
C GLN A 296 -16.66 1.33 -1.08
N TYR A 297 -16.83 0.50 -2.10
CA TYR A 297 -17.06 0.90 -3.48
C TYR A 297 -18.28 0.17 -4.03
N PRO A 298 -19.49 0.52 -3.55
CA PRO A 298 -20.70 -0.14 -4.05
C PRO A 298 -20.82 0.11 -5.54
N LEU A 299 -20.46 -0.88 -6.34
CA LEU A 299 -20.53 -0.83 -7.81
C LEU A 299 -21.95 -0.53 -8.30
N GLU A 300 -22.96 -0.90 -7.51
CA GLU A 300 -24.38 -0.59 -7.78
C GLU A 300 -24.67 0.91 -7.79
N ASN A 301 -23.85 1.72 -7.14
CA ASN A 301 -23.99 3.18 -7.11
C ASN A 301 -23.23 3.92 -8.23
N ILE A 302 -22.39 3.22 -9.00
CA ILE A 302 -21.68 3.80 -10.13
C ILE A 302 -22.39 3.41 -11.40
N THR A 303 -23.33 4.24 -11.81
CA THR A 303 -24.07 4.10 -13.07
C THR A 303 -23.60 5.14 -14.07
N GLU A 304 -23.72 4.87 -15.35
CA GLU A 304 -23.43 5.84 -16.41
C GLU A 304 -24.14 7.18 -16.16
N SER A 305 -25.37 7.14 -15.67
CA SER A 305 -26.14 8.34 -15.32
C SER A 305 -25.46 9.22 -14.27
N LYS A 306 -24.61 8.67 -13.39
CA LYS A 306 -23.82 9.45 -12.44
C LYS A 306 -22.64 10.16 -13.08
N MET A 307 -22.12 9.62 -14.18
CA MET A 307 -21.05 10.26 -14.96
C MET A 307 -21.56 11.41 -15.79
N ILE A 308 -22.78 11.31 -16.33
CA ILE A 308 -23.36 12.35 -17.17
C ILE A 308 -23.36 13.70 -16.47
N GLY A 309 -22.89 14.73 -17.17
CA GLY A 309 -22.83 16.11 -16.69
C GLY A 309 -21.47 16.75 -16.80
N LEU A 310 -21.35 17.93 -16.23
CA LEU A 310 -20.14 18.75 -16.25
C LEU A 310 -19.27 18.48 -15.03
N TRP A 311 -18.02 18.16 -15.27
CA TRP A 311 -16.98 17.93 -14.29
C TRP A 311 -15.88 18.98 -14.44
N LYS A 312 -15.52 19.67 -13.36
CA LYS A 312 -14.53 20.75 -13.34
C LYS A 312 -13.30 20.36 -12.55
N SER A 313 -12.14 20.67 -13.10
CA SER A 313 -10.85 20.68 -12.41
C SER A 313 -10.26 22.09 -12.43
N THR A 314 -9.04 22.24 -11.97
CA THR A 314 -8.35 23.55 -11.92
C THR A 314 -8.09 24.17 -13.29
N ASN A 315 -7.94 23.35 -14.33
CA ASN A 315 -7.49 23.82 -15.65
C ASN A 315 -8.24 23.23 -16.84
N GLU A 316 -9.21 22.35 -16.64
CA GLU A 316 -10.09 21.86 -17.70
C GLU A 316 -11.47 21.47 -17.19
N ASP A 317 -12.44 21.47 -18.12
CA ASP A 317 -13.77 20.95 -17.90
C ASP A 317 -13.98 19.70 -18.77
N ILE A 318 -14.66 18.68 -18.23
CA ILE A 318 -15.06 17.50 -18.95
C ILE A 318 -16.59 17.36 -18.87
N ILE A 319 -17.24 17.16 -20.00
CA ILE A 319 -18.69 16.94 -20.09
C ILE A 319 -18.92 15.54 -20.63
N PHE A 320 -19.63 14.70 -19.89
CA PHE A 320 -20.14 13.42 -20.36
C PHE A 320 -21.61 13.55 -20.77
N LYS A 321 -21.94 13.06 -21.96
CA LYS A 321 -23.31 13.10 -22.53
C LYS A 321 -23.91 11.70 -22.55
N PRO A 322 -25.25 11.57 -22.54
CA PRO A 322 -25.91 10.25 -22.50
C PRO A 322 -25.69 9.36 -23.73
N ASP A 323 -25.16 9.90 -24.81
CA ASP A 323 -24.93 9.22 -26.09
C ASP A 323 -23.55 8.57 -26.20
N GLY A 324 -22.83 8.42 -25.09
CA GLY A 324 -21.46 7.89 -25.07
C GLY A 324 -20.40 8.87 -25.60
N LYS A 325 -20.78 10.13 -25.82
CA LYS A 325 -19.88 11.19 -26.26
C LYS A 325 -19.56 12.16 -25.14
N GLY A 326 -18.41 12.78 -25.22
CA GLY A 326 -18.00 13.78 -24.26
C GLY A 326 -17.31 14.96 -24.93
N GLU A 327 -17.15 16.01 -24.15
CA GLU A 327 -16.40 17.21 -24.53
C GLU A 327 -15.35 17.51 -23.47
N GLN A 328 -14.11 17.76 -23.88
CA GLN A 328 -13.06 18.32 -23.07
C GLN A 328 -12.85 19.79 -23.44
N LYS A 329 -12.96 20.67 -22.49
CA LYS A 329 -12.72 22.11 -22.67
C LYS A 329 -11.44 22.50 -21.91
N PHE A 330 -10.47 22.96 -22.66
CA PHE A 330 -9.19 23.42 -22.13
C PHE A 330 -8.83 24.74 -22.82
N ASN A 331 -8.71 25.81 -22.07
CA ASN A 331 -8.52 27.17 -22.59
C ASN A 331 -9.49 27.44 -23.72
N ASN A 332 -10.03 27.91 -24.36
CA ASN A 332 -11.00 28.10 -25.44
C ASN A 332 -11.08 26.96 -26.49
N ASN A 333 -10.34 25.87 -26.30
CA ASN A 333 -10.39 24.71 -27.18
C ASN A 333 -11.39 23.68 -26.68
N VAL A 334 -12.21 23.14 -27.56
CA VAL A 334 -13.13 22.06 -27.28
C VAL A 334 -12.72 20.85 -28.11
N LYS A 335 -12.49 19.71 -27.46
CA LYS A 335 -12.26 18.42 -28.09
C LYS A 335 -13.44 17.52 -27.78
N VAL A 336 -13.97 16.85 -28.80
CA VAL A 336 -14.99 15.82 -28.64
C VAL A 336 -14.30 14.47 -28.54
N PHE A 337 -14.80 13.59 -27.69
CA PHE A 337 -14.30 12.23 -27.52
C PHE A 337 -15.45 11.24 -27.33
N ASP A 338 -15.18 9.98 -27.63
CA ASP A 338 -16.06 8.86 -27.27
C ASP A 338 -15.61 8.28 -25.92
N TYR A 339 -16.57 7.83 -25.11
CA TYR A 339 -16.26 7.15 -23.86
C TYR A 339 -17.03 5.83 -23.73
N LEU A 340 -16.41 4.90 -23.01
CA LEU A 340 -17.04 3.66 -22.60
C LEU A 340 -17.17 3.66 -21.09
N PHE A 341 -18.35 3.27 -20.62
CA PHE A 341 -18.59 3.05 -19.20
C PHE A 341 -18.33 1.58 -18.89
N GLU A 342 -17.25 1.31 -18.15
CA GLU A 342 -16.94 -0.01 -17.61
C GLU A 342 -17.33 -0.05 -16.13
N LYS A 343 -17.73 -1.23 -15.64
CA LYS A 343 -18.04 -1.41 -14.23
C LYS A 343 -16.81 -1.05 -13.37
N GLY A 344 -16.94 0.01 -12.57
CA GLY A 344 -15.86 0.52 -11.71
C GLY A 344 -15.11 1.72 -12.25
N GLY A 345 -15.34 2.17 -13.47
CA GLY A 345 -14.69 3.35 -14.03
C GLY A 345 -15.23 3.79 -15.38
N VAL A 346 -14.73 4.90 -15.88
CA VAL A 346 -14.98 5.36 -17.25
C VAL A 346 -13.67 5.34 -18.00
N LYS A 347 -13.67 4.63 -19.11
CA LYS A 347 -12.58 4.62 -20.06
C LYS A 347 -12.89 5.61 -21.16
N ILE A 348 -12.10 6.67 -21.29
CA ILE A 348 -12.18 7.59 -22.41
C ILE A 348 -11.24 7.08 -23.50
N VAL A 349 -11.81 6.73 -24.63
CA VAL A 349 -11.07 6.41 -25.84
C VAL A 349 -11.04 7.65 -26.71
N VAL A 350 -9.99 8.43 -26.62
CA VAL A 350 -9.77 9.53 -27.58
C VAL A 350 -9.18 8.93 -28.84
N GLN A 351 -9.85 9.09 -29.99
CA GLN A 351 -9.30 8.65 -31.27
C GLN A 351 -7.86 9.19 -31.44
N GLN A 352 -6.91 8.25 -31.60
CA GLN A 352 -5.48 8.49 -31.82
C GLN A 352 -4.66 9.10 -30.65
N GLN A 353 -5.17 9.18 -29.43
CA GLN A 353 -4.39 9.64 -28.26
C GLN A 353 -4.50 8.63 -27.09
N LYS A 354 -3.62 8.78 -26.08
CA LYS A 354 -3.61 7.94 -24.88
C LYS A 354 -4.99 7.81 -24.27
N GLU A 355 -5.38 6.57 -23.95
CA GLU A 355 -6.57 6.30 -23.15
C GLU A 355 -6.47 7.02 -21.81
N ARG A 356 -7.56 7.65 -21.39
CA ARG A 356 -7.68 8.30 -20.08
C ARG A 356 -8.68 7.48 -19.26
N LEU A 357 -8.33 7.21 -18.01
CA LEU A 357 -9.14 6.40 -17.12
C LEU A 357 -9.60 7.23 -15.93
N PHE A 358 -10.90 7.29 -15.71
CA PHE A 358 -11.51 8.06 -14.63
C PHE A 358 -12.27 7.15 -13.68
N TYR A 359 -12.14 7.44 -12.39
CA TYR A 359 -12.81 6.72 -11.31
C TYR A 359 -13.70 7.66 -10.51
N LEU A 360 -14.88 7.19 -10.16
CA LEU A 360 -15.80 7.93 -9.28
C LEU A 360 -15.56 7.56 -7.82
N ARG A 361 -15.56 8.57 -6.96
CA ARG A 361 -15.51 8.42 -5.51
C ARG A 361 -16.62 9.25 -4.85
N LYS A 362 -16.89 9.00 -3.58
CA LYS A 362 -17.87 9.73 -2.78
C LYS A 362 -19.28 9.81 -3.45
N ASN A 363 -19.82 8.65 -3.76
CA ASN A 363 -21.16 8.52 -4.39
C ASN A 363 -21.31 9.29 -5.71
N GLY A 364 -20.25 9.34 -6.52
CA GLY A 364 -20.28 9.98 -7.82
C GLY A 364 -20.20 11.51 -7.79
N ILE A 365 -19.69 12.11 -6.70
CA ILE A 365 -19.51 13.57 -6.60
C ILE A 365 -18.08 13.98 -6.99
N VAL A 366 -17.11 13.12 -6.81
CA VAL A 366 -15.70 13.38 -7.12
C VAL A 366 -15.22 12.34 -8.11
N MET A 367 -14.58 12.81 -9.17
CA MET A 367 -13.94 12.01 -10.19
C MET A 367 -12.43 12.25 -10.14
N TYR A 368 -11.66 11.20 -10.25
CA TYR A 368 -10.21 11.26 -10.30
C TYR A 368 -9.73 10.69 -11.63
N GLU A 369 -8.83 11.41 -12.26
CA GLU A 369 -8.03 10.91 -13.36
C GLU A 369 -6.65 10.56 -12.85
N LEU A 370 -6.16 9.39 -13.21
CA LEU A 370 -4.82 8.95 -12.88
C LEU A 370 -3.90 9.16 -14.07
N PHE A 371 -2.80 9.87 -13.84
CA PHE A 371 -1.78 10.10 -14.83
C PHE A 371 -0.63 9.11 -14.69
N SER A 372 0.15 8.98 -15.76
CA SER A 372 1.31 8.10 -15.79
C SER A 372 2.49 8.53 -14.91
N ASP A 373 2.41 9.71 -14.28
CA ASP A 373 3.42 10.28 -13.39
C ASP A 373 2.99 10.27 -11.91
N ASP A 374 1.98 9.45 -11.57
CA ASP A 374 1.38 9.33 -10.24
C ASP A 374 0.63 10.57 -9.74
N SER A 375 0.55 11.62 -10.52
CA SER A 375 -0.32 12.73 -10.19
C SER A 375 -1.79 12.33 -10.38
N GLU A 376 -2.62 12.70 -9.41
CA GLU A 376 -4.07 12.58 -9.51
C GLU A 376 -4.65 13.96 -9.84
N LYS A 377 -5.50 14.01 -10.85
CA LYS A 377 -6.28 15.19 -11.13
C LYS A 377 -7.71 14.99 -10.65
N MET A 378 -8.12 15.84 -9.74
CA MET A 378 -9.45 15.79 -9.16
C MET A 378 -10.42 16.68 -9.94
N TYR A 379 -11.59 16.13 -10.23
CA TYR A 379 -12.73 16.84 -10.82
C TYR A 379 -13.92 16.79 -9.86
N ARG A 380 -14.64 17.87 -9.76
CA ARG A 380 -15.90 17.94 -9.00
C ARG A 380 -17.07 18.12 -9.93
N LYS A 381 -18.11 17.38 -9.69
CA LYS A 381 -19.38 17.53 -10.44
C LYS A 381 -20.02 18.87 -10.10
N LEU A 382 -20.39 19.64 -11.12
CA LEU A 382 -21.11 20.89 -10.91
C LEU A 382 -22.60 20.56 -10.72
N ASP A 383 -23.16 20.95 -9.59
CA ASP A 383 -24.61 20.91 -9.37
C ASP A 383 -25.22 22.22 -9.90
N PHE A 384 -25.81 22.15 -11.08
CA PHE A 384 -26.44 23.30 -11.74
C PHE A 384 -27.60 23.93 -10.94
N ARG A 385 -28.15 23.21 -9.95
CA ARG A 385 -29.27 23.73 -9.14
C ARG A 385 -28.84 24.70 -8.06
N LYS A 386 -27.56 24.74 -7.72
CA LYS A 386 -27.05 25.55 -6.59
C LYS A 386 -25.88 26.48 -6.92
N ASN A 387 -25.38 26.51 -8.16
CA ASN A 387 -24.16 27.27 -8.54
C ASN A 387 -22.99 27.10 -7.55
N LYS A 388 -22.91 26.01 -6.82
CA LYS A 388 -21.88 25.72 -5.82
C LYS A 388 -21.23 24.39 -6.13
N PHE A 389 -19.91 24.36 -6.02
CA PHE A 389 -19.18 23.10 -5.95
C PHE A 389 -19.64 22.32 -4.72
N ARG A 390 -20.05 21.08 -4.90
CA ARG A 390 -20.29 20.14 -3.81
C ARG A 390 -19.04 19.33 -3.48
#